data_e5d7e6da5e4294bc99af92a71504176f
#
_entry.id   e5d7e6da5e4294bc99af92a71504176f
#
_cell.length_a   1.000
_cell.length_b   1.000
_cell.length_c   1.000
_cell.angle_alpha   90.00
_cell.angle_beta   90.00
_cell.angle_gamma   90.00
#
_symmetry.space_group_name_H-M   'P 1'
#
loop_
_entity.id
_entity.type
_entity.pdbx_description
1 polymer ?
#
loop_
_entity_poly.entity_id
_entity_poly.type
_entity_poly.pdbx_seq_one_letter_code
_entity_poly.pdbx_strand_id
1 'polypeptide(L)'
;MDFTFAGSNLAICMICRDVAFFLPMVFKNIERLSHYNLHLIFVYDNCRDETGKVLQMYKEQSNHNVYIKELTDNNSELRTVRIANARNESLKILYSLNDIQYHIVLDPDDTNCLSWENSQLIDHYINIDKTWDCISFNRKNYYDIWTLMVDDFKWHSWGW
;
A
#
# COMPACT_ATOMS: atom_id res chain seq x y z
N MET A 1 -13.05 23.69 13.44
CA MET A 1 -13.22 22.38 14.08
C MET A 1 -11.83 21.79 14.19
N ASP A 2 -11.28 21.76 15.39
CA ASP A 2 -9.97 21.19 15.64
C ASP A 2 -10.12 19.68 15.64
N PHE A 3 -9.73 19.03 14.54
CA PHE A 3 -9.72 17.59 14.44
C PHE A 3 -8.47 17.05 15.13
N THR A 4 -8.61 16.56 16.33
CA THR A 4 -7.53 15.93 17.12
C THR A 4 -7.34 14.47 16.66
N PHE A 5 -6.70 14.25 15.52
CA PHE A 5 -6.24 12.92 15.07
C PHE A 5 -4.75 12.67 15.29
N ALA A 6 -4.06 13.61 15.91
CA ALA A 6 -2.69 13.41 16.32
C ALA A 6 -2.62 12.18 17.22
N GLY A 7 -2.21 11.05 16.65
CA GLY A 7 -1.96 9.82 17.38
C GLY A 7 -2.75 8.58 16.98
N SER A 8 -3.70 8.64 16.02
CA SER A 8 -4.33 7.40 15.53
C SER A 8 -3.33 6.52 14.80
N ASN A 9 -3.33 5.22 15.07
CA ASN A 9 -2.47 4.25 14.42
C ASN A 9 -3.03 3.88 13.04
N LEU A 10 -2.28 4.22 12.01
CA LEU A 10 -2.59 3.93 10.61
C LEU A 10 -1.52 3.03 10.01
N ALA A 11 -1.90 1.84 9.56
CA ALA A 11 -0.99 0.96 8.85
C ALA A 11 -1.10 1.17 7.32
N ILE A 12 0.03 1.10 6.61
CA ILE A 12 0.06 1.10 5.15
C ILE A 12 0.77 -0.17 4.70
N CYS A 13 0.02 -1.05 4.05
CA CYS A 13 0.47 -2.35 3.56
C CYS A 13 0.87 -2.25 2.08
N MET A 14 2.12 -2.51 1.77
CA MET A 14 2.69 -2.40 0.43
C MET A 14 3.40 -3.69 0.03
N ILE A 15 3.05 -4.22 -1.14
CA ILE A 15 3.80 -5.32 -1.76
C ILE A 15 4.67 -4.74 -2.87
N CYS A 16 5.95 -5.08 -2.89
CA CYS A 16 6.95 -4.45 -3.75
C CYS A 16 7.61 -5.48 -4.65
N ARG A 17 7.77 -5.14 -5.93
CA ARG A 17 8.62 -5.89 -6.85
C ARG A 17 9.13 -4.99 -7.96
N ASP A 18 10.44 -4.83 -8.02
CA ASP A 18 11.10 -3.98 -9.04
C ASP A 18 10.54 -2.53 -9.07
N VAL A 19 10.42 -1.90 -7.88
CA VAL A 19 9.81 -0.57 -7.70
C VAL A 19 10.78 0.49 -7.16
N ALA A 20 12.08 0.21 -7.12
CA ALA A 20 13.09 1.12 -6.57
C ALA A 20 12.98 2.55 -7.11
N PHE A 21 12.65 2.69 -8.40
CA PHE A 21 12.50 3.99 -9.06
C PHE A 21 11.32 4.81 -8.50
N PHE A 22 10.22 4.17 -8.13
CA PHE A 22 9.00 4.84 -7.67
C PHE A 22 9.01 5.13 -6.17
N LEU A 23 9.71 4.33 -5.37
CA LEU A 23 9.68 4.41 -3.91
C LEU A 23 9.95 5.80 -3.34
N PRO A 24 10.94 6.59 -3.81
CA PRO A 24 11.16 7.93 -3.27
C PRO A 24 9.96 8.87 -3.40
N MET A 25 9.20 8.73 -4.50
CA MET A 25 8.00 9.53 -4.75
C MET A 25 6.84 9.04 -3.88
N VAL A 26 6.71 7.72 -3.72
CA VAL A 26 5.71 7.10 -2.83
C VAL A 26 5.97 7.51 -1.37
N PHE A 27 7.21 7.48 -0.91
CA PHE A 27 7.57 7.93 0.44
C PHE A 27 7.18 9.40 0.67
N LYS A 28 7.46 10.28 -0.30
CA LYS A 28 7.06 11.68 -0.22
C LYS A 28 5.53 11.85 -0.10
N ASN A 29 4.76 10.97 -0.72
CA ASN A 29 3.31 10.98 -0.58
C ASN A 29 2.86 10.46 0.80
N ILE A 30 3.51 9.41 1.32
CA ILE A 30 3.25 8.86 2.65
C ILE A 30 3.52 9.91 3.74
N GLU A 31 4.57 10.72 3.60
CA GLU A 31 4.88 11.80 4.55
C GLU A 31 3.74 12.83 4.71
N ARG A 32 2.82 12.95 3.75
CA ARG A 32 1.62 13.78 3.89
C ARG A 32 0.65 13.27 4.95
N LEU A 33 0.82 12.01 5.39
CA LEU A 33 0.05 11.37 6.44
C LEU A 33 0.83 11.28 7.76
N SER A 34 1.95 12.01 7.90
CA SER A 34 2.82 11.97 9.07
C SER A 34 2.18 12.47 10.38
N HIS A 35 0.98 13.06 10.32
CA HIS A 35 0.19 13.39 11.49
C HIS A 35 -0.48 12.17 12.16
N TYR A 36 -0.51 11.01 11.47
CA TYR A 36 -0.84 9.72 12.05
C TYR A 36 0.39 9.03 12.64
N ASN A 37 0.19 8.13 13.60
CA ASN A 37 1.23 7.19 13.99
C ASN A 37 1.32 6.09 12.91
N LEU A 38 2.25 6.25 11.97
CA LEU A 38 2.33 5.39 10.78
C LEU A 38 3.07 4.09 11.09
N HIS A 39 2.47 2.98 10.63
CA HIS A 39 3.04 1.64 10.58
C HIS A 39 3.16 1.21 9.12
N LEU A 40 4.36 1.28 8.56
CA LEU A 40 4.63 1.01 7.14
C LEU A 40 5.12 -0.42 6.97
N ILE A 41 4.33 -1.23 6.29
CA ILE A 41 4.59 -2.65 6.09
C ILE A 41 4.96 -2.88 4.63
N PHE A 42 6.22 -3.22 4.38
CA PHE A 42 6.74 -3.55 3.06
C PHE A 42 7.03 -5.04 2.97
N VAL A 43 6.43 -5.71 2.01
CA VAL A 43 6.74 -7.09 1.66
C VAL A 43 7.23 -7.14 0.23
N TYR A 44 8.41 -7.69 -0.01
CA TYR A 44 8.98 -7.77 -1.36
C TYR A 44 9.51 -9.16 -1.67
N ASP A 45 9.58 -9.51 -2.95
CA ASP A 45 10.10 -10.78 -3.43
C ASP A 45 10.96 -10.62 -4.68
N ASN A 46 12.02 -11.42 -4.80
CA ASN A 46 12.79 -11.64 -6.04
C ASN A 46 12.99 -10.36 -6.89
N CYS A 47 13.29 -9.22 -6.26
CA CYS A 47 13.55 -7.97 -6.96
C CYS A 47 14.86 -8.05 -7.74
N ARG A 48 14.86 -7.53 -8.96
CA ARG A 48 16.04 -7.44 -9.85
C ARG A 48 16.75 -6.10 -9.72
N ASP A 49 16.05 -5.12 -9.14
CA ASP A 49 16.52 -3.77 -8.89
C ASP A 49 16.92 -3.57 -7.42
N GLU A 50 17.23 -2.34 -7.05
CA GLU A 50 17.65 -1.96 -5.71
C GLU A 50 16.47 -1.78 -4.71
N THR A 51 15.28 -2.34 -4.99
CA THR A 51 14.08 -2.16 -4.13
C THR A 51 14.38 -2.45 -2.66
N GLY A 52 14.95 -3.60 -2.34
CA GLY A 52 15.26 -3.98 -0.96
C GLY A 52 16.21 -3.02 -0.27
N LYS A 53 17.23 -2.53 -0.99
CA LYS A 53 18.19 -1.56 -0.47
C LYS A 53 17.55 -0.19 -0.21
N VAL A 54 16.70 0.29 -1.13
CA VAL A 54 15.97 1.54 -0.96
C VAL A 54 15.03 1.48 0.24
N LEU A 55 14.34 0.36 0.44
CA LEU A 55 13.48 0.13 1.60
C LEU A 55 14.27 0.16 2.91
N GLN A 56 15.43 -0.51 2.94
CA GLN A 56 16.27 -0.54 4.13
C GLN A 56 16.81 0.86 4.48
N MET A 57 17.29 1.60 3.48
CA MET A 57 17.74 3.00 3.68
C MET A 57 16.60 3.88 4.22
N TYR A 58 15.39 3.73 3.68
CA TYR A 58 14.24 4.48 4.19
C TYR A 58 13.92 4.11 5.63
N LYS A 59 13.96 2.83 6.00
CA LYS A 59 13.75 2.38 7.37
C LYS A 59 14.74 3.02 8.35
N GLU A 60 16.01 3.13 7.97
CA GLU A 60 17.07 3.71 8.81
C GLU A 60 16.91 5.22 9.02
N GLN A 61 16.28 5.90 8.07
CA GLN A 61 16.11 7.38 8.09
C GLN A 61 14.73 7.82 8.55
N SER A 62 13.75 6.91 8.57
CA SER A 62 12.36 7.23 8.87
C SER A 62 12.11 7.35 10.37
N ASN A 63 11.24 8.28 10.75
CA ASN A 63 10.70 8.40 12.10
C ASN A 63 9.44 7.54 12.31
N HIS A 64 9.00 6.80 11.28
CA HIS A 64 7.82 5.94 11.34
C HIS A 64 8.18 4.51 11.77
N ASN A 65 7.17 3.73 12.16
CA ASN A 65 7.33 2.31 12.43
C ASN A 65 7.41 1.53 11.10
N VAL A 66 8.61 1.14 10.68
CA VAL A 66 8.83 0.48 9.37
C VAL A 66 9.14 -1.00 9.55
N TYR A 67 8.33 -1.83 8.93
CA TYR A 67 8.44 -3.28 8.89
C TYR A 67 8.76 -3.72 7.46
N ILE A 68 9.86 -4.45 7.29
CA ILE A 68 10.30 -4.95 5.97
C ILE A 68 10.40 -6.47 6.06
N LYS A 69 9.78 -7.14 5.10
CA LYS A 69 9.85 -8.59 4.94
C LYS A 69 10.22 -8.96 3.51
N GLU A 70 11.33 -9.67 3.36
CA GLU A 70 11.71 -10.32 2.11
C GLU A 70 11.12 -11.73 2.06
N LEU A 71 10.57 -12.12 0.91
CA LEU A 71 10.11 -13.47 0.62
C LEU A 71 11.09 -14.14 -0.33
N THR A 72 11.95 -15.00 0.20
CA THR A 72 12.98 -15.71 -0.57
C THR A 72 12.41 -16.88 -1.39
N ASP A 73 11.31 -17.47 -0.91
CA ASP A 73 10.71 -18.68 -1.48
C ASP A 73 9.43 -18.44 -2.28
N ASN A 74 9.15 -17.19 -2.66
CA ASN A 74 7.95 -16.83 -3.43
C ASN A 74 8.15 -17.05 -4.94
N ASN A 75 8.43 -18.30 -5.33
CA ASN A 75 8.89 -18.68 -6.67
C ASN A 75 7.79 -19.27 -7.58
N SER A 76 6.51 -19.13 -7.22
CA SER A 76 5.42 -19.62 -8.07
C SER A 76 5.49 -19.00 -9.47
N GLU A 77 5.28 -19.79 -10.51
CA GLU A 77 5.18 -19.31 -11.90
C GLU A 77 3.98 -18.36 -12.07
N LEU A 78 2.92 -18.59 -11.31
CA LEU A 78 1.70 -17.78 -11.36
C LEU A 78 1.89 -16.47 -10.58
N ARG A 79 1.84 -15.34 -11.31
CA ARG A 79 1.94 -13.99 -10.73
C ARG A 79 0.91 -13.77 -9.61
N THR A 80 -0.33 -14.23 -9.80
CA THR A 80 -1.42 -14.08 -8.83
C THR A 80 -1.13 -14.79 -7.51
N VAL A 81 -0.51 -15.97 -7.56
CA VAL A 81 -0.09 -16.70 -6.35
C VAL A 81 1.01 -15.95 -5.61
N ARG A 82 2.01 -15.40 -6.33
CA ARG A 82 3.05 -14.59 -5.69
C ARG A 82 2.48 -13.35 -5.00
N ILE A 83 1.57 -12.64 -5.66
CA ILE A 83 0.88 -11.48 -5.09
C ILE A 83 0.08 -11.88 -3.84
N ALA A 84 -0.68 -12.97 -3.91
CA ALA A 84 -1.46 -13.46 -2.78
C ALA A 84 -0.57 -13.82 -1.57
N ASN A 85 0.55 -14.50 -1.82
CA ASN A 85 1.52 -14.83 -0.76
C ASN A 85 2.09 -13.57 -0.09
N ALA A 86 2.49 -12.58 -0.89
CA ALA A 86 3.02 -11.32 -0.37
C ALA A 86 1.96 -10.53 0.42
N ARG A 87 0.71 -10.48 -0.06
CA ARG A 87 -0.40 -9.85 0.67
C ARG A 87 -0.71 -10.58 1.98
N ASN A 88 -0.73 -11.91 1.97
CA ASN A 88 -0.94 -12.70 3.18
C ASN A 88 0.16 -12.46 4.22
N GLU A 89 1.40 -12.34 3.79
CA GLU A 89 2.52 -12.04 4.68
C GLU A 89 2.42 -10.63 5.27
N SER A 90 2.01 -9.65 4.46
CA SER A 90 1.70 -8.30 4.92
C SER A 90 0.58 -8.29 5.97
N LEU A 91 -0.48 -9.06 5.77
CA LEU A 91 -1.58 -9.20 6.73
C LEU A 91 -1.14 -9.88 8.03
N LYS A 92 -0.25 -10.88 7.98
CA LYS A 92 0.31 -11.50 9.20
C LYS A 92 1.05 -10.47 10.06
N ILE A 93 1.85 -9.61 9.42
CA ILE A 93 2.53 -8.52 10.14
C ILE A 93 1.48 -7.57 10.70
N LEU A 94 0.53 -7.11 9.89
CA LEU A 94 -0.54 -6.21 10.33
C LEU A 94 -1.28 -6.74 11.55
N TYR A 95 -1.70 -8.01 11.55
CA TYR A 95 -2.42 -8.62 12.67
C TYR A 95 -1.57 -8.89 13.89
N SER A 96 -0.25 -8.84 13.77
CA SER A 96 0.67 -8.91 14.93
C SER A 96 0.85 -7.57 15.63
N LEU A 97 0.39 -6.47 15.02
CA LEU A 97 0.44 -5.13 15.60
C LEU A 97 -0.80 -4.89 16.43
N ASN A 98 -0.61 -4.25 17.58
CA ASN A 98 -1.72 -3.87 18.47
C ASN A 98 -2.23 -2.48 18.07
N ASP A 99 -3.52 -2.26 18.33
CA ASP A 99 -4.17 -0.93 18.28
C ASP A 99 -4.17 -0.24 16.90
N ILE A 100 -4.09 -1.00 15.80
CA ILE A 100 -4.27 -0.44 14.45
C ILE A 100 -5.77 -0.18 14.22
N GLN A 101 -6.13 1.10 14.09
CA GLN A 101 -7.51 1.50 13.83
C GLN A 101 -7.88 1.42 12.35
N TYR A 102 -6.95 1.76 11.49
CA TYR A 102 -7.15 1.80 10.03
C TYR A 102 -5.97 1.22 9.29
N HIS A 103 -6.22 0.62 8.14
CA HIS A 103 -5.14 0.24 7.24
C HIS A 103 -5.44 0.62 5.79
N ILE A 104 -4.39 0.95 5.06
CA ILE A 104 -4.41 1.24 3.64
C ILE A 104 -3.65 0.13 2.92
N VAL A 105 -4.21 -0.41 1.84
CA VAL A 105 -3.48 -1.24 0.88
C VAL A 105 -3.05 -0.34 -0.26
N LEU A 106 -1.75 -0.27 -0.51
CA LEU A 106 -1.14 0.63 -1.47
C LEU A 106 -0.19 -0.14 -2.39
N ASP A 107 -0.33 0.02 -3.69
CA ASP A 107 0.65 -0.47 -4.66
C ASP A 107 1.71 0.62 -4.87
N PRO A 108 2.99 0.38 -4.49
CA PRO A 108 4.04 1.41 -4.48
C PRO A 108 4.76 1.52 -5.85
N ASP A 109 4.00 1.59 -6.91
CA ASP A 109 4.45 1.68 -8.29
C ASP A 109 4.06 3.03 -8.94
N ASP A 110 4.02 3.08 -10.26
CA ASP A 110 3.64 4.27 -11.02
C ASP A 110 2.21 4.76 -10.72
N THR A 111 1.35 3.91 -10.15
CA THR A 111 -0.01 4.30 -9.77
C THR A 111 -0.04 5.30 -8.63
N ASN A 112 0.91 5.21 -7.71
CA ASN A 112 0.97 6.00 -6.49
C ASN A 112 2.20 6.92 -6.37
N CYS A 113 2.97 7.08 -7.45
CA CYS A 113 4.14 7.95 -7.48
C CYS A 113 3.81 9.42 -7.77
N LEU A 114 2.64 9.72 -8.34
CA LEU A 114 2.20 11.10 -8.55
C LEU A 114 1.80 11.75 -7.23
N SER A 115 1.89 13.09 -7.16
CA SER A 115 1.53 13.83 -5.94
C SER A 115 0.08 13.58 -5.51
N TRP A 116 -0.11 13.23 -4.24
CA TRP A 116 -1.43 13.11 -3.62
C TRP A 116 -1.96 14.49 -3.21
N GLU A 117 -2.43 15.25 -4.18
CA GLU A 117 -2.93 16.61 -3.94
C GLU A 117 -4.13 16.63 -2.99
N ASN A 118 -4.92 15.56 -2.97
CA ASN A 118 -6.12 15.41 -2.16
C ASN A 118 -5.93 14.42 -0.98
N SER A 119 -4.73 14.36 -0.38
CA SER A 119 -4.50 13.49 0.79
C SER A 119 -5.45 13.76 1.95
N GLN A 120 -5.99 14.98 2.06
CA GLN A 120 -7.02 15.36 3.05
C GLN A 120 -8.32 14.55 2.90
N LEU A 121 -8.56 13.90 1.75
CA LEU A 121 -9.70 12.99 1.60
C LEU A 121 -9.59 11.77 2.53
N ILE A 122 -8.38 11.30 2.80
CA ILE A 122 -8.15 10.23 3.77
C ILE A 122 -8.63 10.67 5.15
N ASP A 123 -8.24 11.87 5.59
CA ASP A 123 -8.66 12.46 6.84
C ASP A 123 -10.17 12.65 6.89
N HIS A 124 -10.76 13.14 5.79
CA HIS A 124 -12.18 13.33 5.69
C HIS A 124 -12.95 12.01 5.90
N TYR A 125 -12.55 10.94 5.21
CA TYR A 125 -13.24 9.64 5.31
C TYR A 125 -13.00 8.92 6.63
N ILE A 126 -11.85 9.06 7.25
CA ILE A 126 -11.61 8.56 8.60
C ILE A 126 -12.53 9.25 9.63
N ASN A 127 -12.96 10.49 9.36
CA ASN A 127 -13.75 11.33 10.25
C ASN A 127 -15.27 11.28 10.04
N ILE A 128 -15.73 10.79 8.89
CA ILE A 128 -17.16 10.64 8.65
C ILE A 128 -17.72 9.58 9.58
N ASP A 129 -19.00 9.73 9.91
CA ASP A 129 -19.78 8.74 10.65
C ASP A 129 -19.52 7.33 10.05
N LYS A 130 -18.95 6.45 10.87
CA LYS A 130 -18.29 5.19 10.48
C LYS A 130 -19.30 4.13 10.04
N THR A 131 -19.97 4.37 8.94
CA THR A 131 -20.90 3.42 8.33
C THR A 131 -20.25 2.58 7.23
N TRP A 132 -18.93 2.75 7.01
CA TRP A 132 -18.20 2.04 5.98
C TRP A 132 -17.21 1.03 6.56
N ASP A 133 -17.06 -0.11 5.89
CA ASP A 133 -16.04 -1.12 6.20
C ASP A 133 -14.81 -0.96 5.31
N CYS A 134 -14.99 -0.42 4.10
CA CYS A 134 -13.91 -0.20 3.14
C CYS A 134 -14.21 1.00 2.25
N ILE A 135 -13.16 1.77 1.92
CA ILE A 135 -13.22 2.87 0.95
C ILE A 135 -12.13 2.65 -0.09
N SER A 136 -12.48 2.77 -1.36
CA SER A 136 -11.49 2.80 -2.42
C SER A 136 -11.47 4.16 -3.11
N PHE A 137 -10.25 4.60 -3.48
CA PHE A 137 -10.06 5.85 -4.21
C PHE A 137 -10.00 5.57 -5.70
N ASN A 138 -10.87 6.22 -6.46
CA ASN A 138 -10.91 6.08 -7.91
C ASN A 138 -9.89 7.00 -8.59
N ARG A 139 -9.29 6.52 -9.68
CA ARG A 139 -8.43 7.30 -10.58
C ARG A 139 -9.21 7.76 -11.80
N LYS A 140 -8.89 8.97 -12.29
CA LYS A 140 -9.49 9.49 -13.53
C LYS A 140 -9.19 8.57 -14.73
N ASN A 141 -7.99 7.99 -14.77
CA ASN A 141 -7.54 7.06 -15.80
C ASN A 141 -7.25 5.72 -15.14
N TYR A 142 -8.29 4.88 -15.04
CA TYR A 142 -8.13 3.52 -14.54
C TYR A 142 -7.58 2.63 -15.65
N TYR A 143 -6.46 1.96 -15.40
CA TYR A 143 -5.81 1.10 -16.41
C TYR A 143 -5.71 -0.37 -16.00
N ASP A 144 -5.86 -0.68 -14.72
CA ASP A 144 -5.79 -2.07 -14.23
C ASP A 144 -7.15 -2.74 -14.29
N ILE A 145 -7.49 -3.20 -15.51
CA ILE A 145 -8.76 -3.92 -15.77
C ILE A 145 -8.73 -5.39 -15.34
N TRP A 146 -7.58 -5.87 -14.83
CA TRP A 146 -7.43 -7.26 -14.36
C TRP A 146 -8.28 -7.59 -13.13
N THR A 147 -8.72 -6.58 -12.41
CA THR A 147 -9.51 -6.72 -11.19
C THR A 147 -11.02 -6.67 -11.42
N LEU A 148 -11.45 -6.31 -12.64
CA LEU A 148 -12.87 -6.25 -12.98
C LEU A 148 -13.34 -7.59 -13.55
N MET A 149 -13.92 -8.42 -12.69
CA MET A 149 -14.71 -9.59 -13.09
C MET A 149 -16.17 -9.31 -12.76
N VAL A 150 -17.00 -9.20 -13.80
CA VAL A 150 -18.44 -9.11 -13.66
C VAL A 150 -19.02 -10.40 -14.24
N ASP A 151 -19.80 -11.15 -13.47
CA ASP A 151 -20.23 -12.51 -13.76
C ASP A 151 -20.90 -12.69 -15.14
N ASP A 152 -21.58 -11.67 -15.66
CA ASP A 152 -22.24 -11.70 -16.98
C ASP A 152 -21.42 -11.04 -18.10
N PHE A 153 -20.29 -10.43 -17.80
CA PHE A 153 -19.40 -9.83 -18.76
C PHE A 153 -18.16 -10.69 -18.95
N LYS A 154 -18.10 -11.43 -20.04
CA LYS A 154 -16.88 -12.10 -20.52
C LYS A 154 -15.88 -11.06 -21.07
N TRP A 155 -15.55 -10.08 -20.28
CA TRP A 155 -14.44 -9.19 -20.56
C TRP A 155 -13.16 -9.91 -20.19
N HIS A 156 -12.53 -10.46 -21.20
CA HIS A 156 -11.14 -10.84 -21.06
C HIS A 156 -10.32 -9.56 -21.30
N SER A 157 -9.65 -9.08 -20.26
CA SER A 157 -8.68 -7.97 -20.34
C SER A 157 -7.51 -8.24 -21.31
N TRP A 158 -7.51 -9.39 -21.93
CA TRP A 158 -6.53 -9.92 -22.87
C TRP A 158 -6.86 -9.64 -24.34
N GLY A 159 -7.86 -8.89 -24.63
CA GLY A 159 -8.41 -8.72 -25.97
C GLY A 159 -8.07 -7.38 -26.65
N TRP A 160 -6.95 -6.75 -26.27
CA TRP A 160 -6.43 -5.57 -26.96
C TRP A 160 -5.14 -5.89 -27.68
#